data_987113294cb8b45118c59b9cbbe4360d
#
_entry.id   987113294cb8b45118c59b9cbbe4360d
#
_cell.length_a   1.000
_cell.length_b   1.000
_cell.length_c   1.000
_cell.angle_alpha   90.00
_cell.angle_beta   90.00
_cell.angle_gamma   90.00
#
_symmetry.space_group_name_H-M   'P 1'
#
loop_
_entity.id
_entity.type
_entity.pdbx_description
1 polymer ?
#
loop_
_entity_poly.entity_id
_entity_poly.type
_entity_poly.pdbx_seq_one_letter_code
_entity_poly.pdbx_strand_id
1 'polypeptide(L)'
;MTALEQNSAGESALQPQMDKYAIYLRKSRADAEAEKLGEGETLARHKKILTELAARKGLYVEKIYHEIVSGETIEARPEIQKLMADCYAGKYRGIIIVEVTRLSRGSQGDAQKIMDCLKFANRNNGLLVITPTKVYDVAHNPDDEEYMEFELFMSRREYKMIKRRMDRGRTQAVVEGNYMGSYRPYGYDILKTRTSRTLVPNAEEAPIVKQIYEWSAEKGWSAGKIARTLTTMAVPTYTGDPEWSTTTVKTILTNPTYSGKVRWNDRMTVKSMVNGELISSRPRSCHTDRYMLYEGKHEALVSEETYRAASRRYYSDRTKANFKLKNPLAGLLRCQACGKMMMHQSYKGRSTPPRFNHRQSTVCKVKSATVEDVMKALIHALKL
;
A
#
# COMPACT_ATOMS: atom_id res chain seq x y z
N MET A 1 20.12 73.38 -44.13
CA MET A 1 20.82 72.07 -44.25
C MET A 1 20.35 71.26 -43.04
N THR A 2 19.28 70.48 -43.22
CA THR A 2 18.60 69.76 -42.18
C THR A 2 18.63 68.29 -42.56
N ALA A 3 19.26 67.49 -41.72
CA ALA A 3 19.34 66.05 -41.84
C ALA A 3 18.03 65.44 -41.27
N LEU A 4 17.38 64.67 -42.11
CA LEU A 4 16.27 63.81 -41.75
C LEU A 4 16.83 62.49 -41.22
N GLU A 5 16.72 62.23 -39.90
CA GLU A 5 16.93 60.93 -39.31
C GLU A 5 15.70 60.05 -39.55
N GLN A 6 15.91 59.01 -40.34
CA GLN A 6 14.91 57.94 -40.55
C GLN A 6 14.87 57.03 -39.34
N ASN A 7 13.73 57.05 -38.65
CA ASN A 7 13.38 56.09 -37.59
C ASN A 7 12.92 54.77 -38.22
N SER A 8 13.79 53.79 -38.31
CA SER A 8 13.44 52.42 -38.66
C SER A 8 12.91 51.72 -37.41
N ALA A 9 11.59 51.81 -37.16
CA ALA A 9 10.93 50.96 -36.20
C ALA A 9 10.96 49.51 -36.73
N GLY A 10 11.76 48.68 -36.07
CA GLY A 10 11.77 47.24 -36.33
C GLY A 10 10.43 46.63 -35.96
N GLU A 11 9.63 46.28 -36.96
CA GLU A 11 8.54 45.35 -36.79
C GLU A 11 9.11 43.98 -36.36
N SER A 12 9.08 43.74 -35.05
CA SER A 12 9.18 42.38 -34.52
C SER A 12 7.98 41.60 -34.99
N ALA A 13 8.12 40.83 -36.06
CA ALA A 13 7.15 39.89 -36.52
C ALA A 13 6.85 38.88 -35.41
N LEU A 14 5.72 39.08 -34.70
CA LEU A 14 5.15 38.11 -33.79
C LEU A 14 4.86 36.85 -34.61
N GLN A 15 5.77 35.86 -34.50
CA GLN A 15 5.49 34.53 -35.02
C GLN A 15 4.17 34.06 -34.37
N PRO A 16 3.18 33.55 -35.15
CA PRO A 16 1.95 33.07 -34.58
C PRO A 16 2.28 31.95 -33.58
N GLN A 17 2.06 32.21 -32.31
CA GLN A 17 2.27 31.24 -31.24
C GLN A 17 1.28 30.12 -31.47
N MET A 18 1.76 28.99 -31.99
CA MET A 18 0.90 27.82 -32.22
C MET A 18 0.27 27.38 -30.93
N ASP A 19 -1.05 27.21 -30.93
CA ASP A 19 -1.81 26.67 -29.80
C ASP A 19 -1.26 25.30 -29.42
N LYS A 20 -0.84 25.14 -28.16
CA LYS A 20 -0.24 23.93 -27.63
C LYS A 20 -1.28 23.08 -26.94
N TYR A 21 -1.23 21.79 -27.17
CA TYR A 21 -2.12 20.80 -26.59
C TYR A 21 -1.34 19.74 -25.82
N ALA A 22 -1.97 19.14 -24.81
CA ALA A 22 -1.41 18.03 -24.06
C ALA A 22 -2.29 16.78 -24.22
N ILE A 23 -1.69 15.61 -24.34
CA ILE A 23 -2.39 14.34 -24.24
C ILE A 23 -2.20 13.78 -22.84
N TYR A 24 -3.29 13.32 -22.21
CA TYR A 24 -3.21 12.59 -20.96
C TYR A 24 -3.69 11.16 -21.11
N LEU A 25 -2.82 10.22 -20.72
CA LEU A 25 -3.03 8.78 -20.80
C LEU A 25 -2.96 8.15 -19.43
N ARG A 26 -3.94 7.33 -19.09
CA ARG A 26 -3.93 6.57 -17.84
C ARG A 26 -4.36 5.13 -18.09
N LYS A 27 -3.54 4.18 -17.60
CA LYS A 27 -3.87 2.76 -17.58
C LYS A 27 -4.82 2.45 -16.43
N SER A 28 -5.92 1.76 -16.70
CA SER A 28 -6.81 1.27 -15.65
C SER A 28 -6.44 -0.14 -15.22
N ARG A 29 -7.01 -0.63 -14.11
CA ARG A 29 -6.84 -2.04 -13.70
C ARG A 29 -7.49 -3.00 -14.70
N ALA A 30 -8.64 -2.63 -15.26
CA ALA A 30 -9.30 -3.41 -16.29
C ALA A 30 -8.43 -3.53 -17.55
N ASP A 31 -7.79 -2.44 -17.96
CA ASP A 31 -6.85 -2.44 -19.07
C ASP A 31 -5.65 -3.37 -18.79
N ALA A 32 -5.15 -3.40 -17.54
CA ALA A 32 -4.06 -4.28 -17.15
C ALA A 32 -4.47 -5.77 -17.09
N GLU A 33 -5.73 -6.07 -16.80
CA GLU A 33 -6.28 -7.43 -16.85
C GLU A 33 -6.53 -7.89 -18.29
N ALA A 34 -7.05 -7.01 -19.15
CA ALA A 34 -7.26 -7.26 -20.57
C ALA A 34 -5.94 -7.56 -21.30
N GLU A 35 -4.86 -6.82 -20.97
CA GLU A 35 -3.52 -7.10 -21.51
C GLU A 35 -3.00 -8.48 -21.09
N LYS A 36 -3.24 -8.91 -19.84
CA LYS A 36 -2.87 -10.25 -19.36
C LYS A 36 -3.63 -11.37 -20.10
N LEU A 37 -4.81 -11.06 -20.61
CA LEU A 37 -5.64 -11.97 -21.41
C LEU A 37 -5.28 -11.96 -22.90
N GLY A 38 -4.27 -11.17 -23.32
CA GLY A 38 -3.81 -11.12 -24.70
C GLY A 38 -4.54 -10.12 -25.60
N GLU A 39 -5.34 -9.21 -25.04
CA GLU A 39 -6.08 -8.18 -25.81
C GLU A 39 -5.21 -7.01 -26.31
N GLY A 40 -3.89 -7.12 -26.20
CA GLY A 40 -2.93 -6.12 -26.63
C GLY A 40 -2.73 -4.96 -25.65
N GLU A 41 -1.78 -4.09 -25.95
CA GLU A 41 -1.38 -2.99 -25.08
C GLU A 41 -2.37 -1.82 -25.18
N THR A 42 -3.28 -1.71 -24.21
CA THR A 42 -4.38 -0.72 -24.19
C THR A 42 -3.87 0.71 -24.20
N LEU A 43 -2.75 0.98 -23.52
CA LEU A 43 -2.16 2.33 -23.48
C LEU A 43 -1.64 2.78 -24.84
N ALA A 44 -1.01 1.86 -25.60
CA ALA A 44 -0.54 2.12 -26.96
C ALA A 44 -1.70 2.40 -27.90
N ARG A 45 -2.79 1.63 -27.79
CA ARG A 45 -4.03 1.86 -28.56
C ARG A 45 -4.63 3.23 -28.27
N HIS A 46 -4.75 3.61 -27.00
CA HIS A 46 -5.26 4.94 -26.60
C HIS A 46 -4.36 6.06 -27.11
N LYS A 47 -3.05 5.90 -27.01
CA LYS A 47 -2.08 6.85 -27.55
C LYS A 47 -2.29 7.04 -29.07
N LYS A 48 -2.41 5.95 -29.81
CA LYS A 48 -2.64 5.97 -31.25
C LYS A 48 -3.92 6.74 -31.60
N ILE A 49 -5.06 6.40 -30.96
CA ILE A 49 -6.35 7.07 -31.17
C ILE A 49 -6.24 8.59 -30.93
N LEU A 50 -5.60 9.01 -29.84
CA LEU A 50 -5.52 10.44 -29.49
C LEU A 50 -4.52 11.18 -30.39
N THR A 51 -3.45 10.55 -30.82
CA THR A 51 -2.51 11.14 -31.77
C THR A 51 -3.15 11.32 -33.15
N GLU A 52 -3.91 10.32 -33.61
CA GLU A 52 -4.69 10.42 -34.87
C GLU A 52 -5.80 11.47 -34.78
N LEU A 53 -6.47 11.60 -33.64
CA LEU A 53 -7.44 12.65 -33.37
C LEU A 53 -6.80 14.04 -33.46
N ALA A 54 -5.64 14.22 -32.80
CA ALA A 54 -4.90 15.47 -32.84
C ALA A 54 -4.49 15.83 -34.28
N ALA A 55 -3.94 14.87 -35.04
CA ALA A 55 -3.57 15.06 -36.44
C ALA A 55 -4.75 15.45 -37.31
N ARG A 56 -5.90 14.77 -37.21
CA ARG A 56 -7.13 15.10 -37.97
C ARG A 56 -7.65 16.51 -37.65
N LYS A 57 -7.48 16.99 -36.42
CA LYS A 57 -7.93 18.31 -36.01
C LYS A 57 -6.86 19.39 -36.16
N GLY A 58 -5.65 19.06 -36.66
CA GLY A 58 -4.55 19.99 -36.81
C GLY A 58 -3.99 20.54 -35.50
N LEU A 59 -4.12 19.78 -34.41
CA LEU A 59 -3.69 20.21 -33.06
C LEU A 59 -2.23 19.88 -32.83
N TYR A 60 -1.44 20.85 -32.40
CA TYR A 60 -0.04 20.65 -32.05
C TYR A 60 0.09 20.09 -30.62
N VAL A 61 0.47 18.83 -30.51
CA VAL A 61 0.68 18.16 -29.22
C VAL A 61 2.10 18.40 -28.73
N GLU A 62 2.27 19.22 -27.72
CA GLU A 62 3.58 19.52 -27.14
C GLU A 62 4.04 18.41 -26.19
N LYS A 63 3.12 17.82 -25.40
CA LYS A 63 3.47 16.84 -24.37
C LYS A 63 2.43 15.76 -24.16
N ILE A 64 2.92 14.56 -23.84
CA ILE A 64 2.07 13.41 -23.48
C ILE A 64 2.38 13.02 -22.05
N TYR A 65 1.38 13.03 -21.18
CA TYR A 65 1.46 12.61 -19.78
C TYR A 65 1.00 11.16 -19.67
N HIS A 66 1.85 10.31 -19.11
CA HIS A 66 1.59 8.88 -18.95
C HIS A 66 1.45 8.52 -17.48
N GLU A 67 0.27 8.10 -17.05
CA GLU A 67 0.01 7.65 -15.69
C GLU A 67 -0.06 6.12 -15.63
N ILE A 68 0.95 5.50 -15.03
CA ILE A 68 1.03 4.02 -14.89
C ILE A 68 0.52 3.56 -13.51
N VAL A 69 0.28 4.50 -12.60
CA VAL A 69 -0.09 4.21 -11.20
C VAL A 69 -1.59 3.97 -11.06
N SER A 70 -1.95 2.90 -10.37
CA SER A 70 -3.34 2.56 -10.01
C SER A 70 -3.89 3.39 -8.84
N GLY A 71 -3.33 4.58 -8.57
CA GLY A 71 -3.74 5.47 -7.48
C GLY A 71 -5.19 5.92 -7.62
N GLU A 72 -5.95 5.82 -6.50
CA GLU A 72 -7.34 6.27 -6.43
C GLU A 72 -7.42 7.79 -6.26
N THR A 73 -6.36 8.44 -5.74
CA THR A 73 -6.31 9.87 -5.40
C THR A 73 -5.33 10.63 -6.29
N ILE A 74 -5.57 11.94 -6.46
CA ILE A 74 -4.69 12.83 -7.23
C ILE A 74 -3.28 12.85 -6.62
N GLU A 75 -3.17 12.81 -5.29
CA GLU A 75 -1.89 12.83 -4.58
C GLU A 75 -0.99 11.63 -4.94
N ALA A 76 -1.58 10.49 -5.30
CA ALA A 76 -0.86 9.30 -5.74
C ALA A 76 -0.57 9.27 -7.26
N ARG A 77 -0.82 10.37 -7.95
CA ARG A 77 -0.76 10.48 -9.43
C ARG A 77 0.11 11.66 -9.85
N PRO A 78 1.44 11.50 -9.91
CA PRO A 78 2.36 12.60 -10.20
C PRO A 78 2.15 13.25 -11.55
N GLU A 79 1.75 12.49 -12.59
CA GLU A 79 1.58 13.05 -13.93
C GLU A 79 0.31 13.91 -14.06
N ILE A 80 -0.79 13.57 -13.38
CA ILE A 80 -1.97 14.45 -13.34
C ILE A 80 -1.67 15.74 -12.58
N GLN A 81 -0.85 15.69 -11.52
CA GLN A 81 -0.45 16.88 -10.77
C GLN A 81 0.39 17.83 -11.65
N LYS A 82 1.35 17.29 -12.42
CA LYS A 82 2.14 18.07 -13.38
C LYS A 82 1.25 18.68 -14.47
N LEU A 83 0.31 17.90 -15.01
CA LEU A 83 -0.65 18.40 -15.99
C LEU A 83 -1.48 19.56 -15.42
N MET A 84 -2.02 19.40 -14.21
CA MET A 84 -2.80 20.46 -13.55
C MET A 84 -1.95 21.73 -13.33
N ALA A 85 -0.71 21.59 -12.86
CA ALA A 85 0.21 22.71 -12.70
C ALA A 85 0.48 23.43 -14.04
N ASP A 86 0.71 22.68 -15.10
CA ASP A 86 0.92 23.22 -16.44
C ASP A 86 -0.35 23.89 -17.02
N CYS A 87 -1.55 23.40 -16.67
CA CYS A 87 -2.83 24.03 -17.01
C CYS A 87 -3.03 25.35 -16.24
N TYR A 88 -2.73 25.38 -14.94
CA TYR A 88 -2.78 26.63 -14.16
C TYR A 88 -1.78 27.69 -14.68
N ALA A 89 -0.64 27.24 -15.18
CA ALA A 89 0.38 28.11 -15.79
C ALA A 89 0.00 28.59 -17.21
N GLY A 90 -1.15 28.16 -17.75
CA GLY A 90 -1.63 28.56 -19.09
C GLY A 90 -0.79 28.01 -20.25
N LYS A 91 -0.08 26.89 -20.06
CA LYS A 91 0.79 26.34 -21.11
C LYS A 91 0.04 25.75 -22.29
N TYR A 92 -1.21 25.29 -22.06
CA TYR A 92 -1.99 24.55 -23.05
C TYR A 92 -3.29 25.25 -23.38
N ARG A 93 -3.68 25.19 -24.65
CA ARG A 93 -5.00 25.58 -25.18
C ARG A 93 -6.01 24.46 -25.02
N GLY A 94 -5.56 23.22 -24.84
CA GLY A 94 -6.45 22.09 -24.59
C GLY A 94 -5.75 20.84 -24.11
N ILE A 95 -6.56 19.97 -23.49
CA ILE A 95 -6.18 18.62 -23.05
C ILE A 95 -6.94 17.61 -23.89
N ILE A 96 -6.23 16.64 -24.46
CA ILE A 96 -6.80 15.57 -25.28
C ILE A 96 -6.81 14.28 -24.45
N ILE A 97 -7.98 13.68 -24.25
CA ILE A 97 -8.20 12.48 -23.45
C ILE A 97 -9.15 11.52 -24.16
N VAL A 98 -9.08 10.23 -23.84
CA VAL A 98 -10.00 9.24 -24.43
C VAL A 98 -11.42 9.43 -23.88
N GLU A 99 -11.54 9.65 -22.59
CA GLU A 99 -12.80 9.85 -21.86
C GLU A 99 -12.55 10.64 -20.57
N VAL A 100 -13.53 11.38 -20.11
CA VAL A 100 -13.47 12.22 -18.91
C VAL A 100 -13.14 11.37 -17.66
N THR A 101 -13.58 10.13 -17.63
CA THR A 101 -13.33 9.18 -16.54
C THR A 101 -11.85 8.88 -16.31
N ARG A 102 -10.96 9.19 -17.28
CA ARG A 102 -9.50 9.05 -17.12
C ARG A 102 -8.91 10.14 -16.23
N LEU A 103 -9.54 11.29 -16.17
CA LEU A 103 -9.11 12.37 -15.28
C LEU A 103 -9.34 12.02 -13.81
N SER A 104 -10.54 11.54 -13.44
CA SER A 104 -10.84 11.15 -12.07
C SER A 104 -11.61 9.83 -11.96
N ARG A 105 -11.23 9.00 -10.96
CA ARG A 105 -11.96 7.81 -10.51
C ARG A 105 -12.22 7.78 -9.02
N GLY A 106 -11.64 8.74 -8.30
CA GLY A 106 -11.42 8.65 -6.88
C GLY A 106 -12.52 9.26 -6.02
N SER A 107 -12.08 10.11 -5.12
CA SER A 107 -12.94 10.81 -4.18
C SER A 107 -13.70 11.95 -4.84
N GLN A 108 -14.74 12.44 -4.16
CA GLN A 108 -15.46 13.64 -4.61
C GLN A 108 -14.54 14.86 -4.64
N GLY A 109 -13.63 14.97 -3.66
CA GLY A 109 -12.66 16.06 -3.61
C GLY A 109 -11.70 16.06 -4.79
N ASP A 110 -11.31 14.89 -5.31
CA ASP A 110 -10.45 14.82 -6.48
C ASP A 110 -11.15 15.27 -7.76
N ALA A 111 -12.41 14.85 -7.94
CA ALA A 111 -13.21 15.30 -9.07
C ALA A 111 -13.40 16.83 -9.03
N GLN A 112 -13.67 17.38 -7.84
CA GLN A 112 -13.80 18.81 -7.66
C GLN A 112 -12.50 19.57 -7.97
N LYS A 113 -11.36 19.12 -7.45
CA LYS A 113 -10.05 19.72 -7.76
C LYS A 113 -9.76 19.79 -9.26
N ILE A 114 -10.11 18.72 -9.99
CA ILE A 114 -9.94 18.68 -11.45
C ILE A 114 -10.88 19.67 -12.13
N MET A 115 -12.16 19.70 -11.76
CA MET A 115 -13.13 20.63 -12.31
C MET A 115 -12.72 22.09 -12.05
N ASP A 116 -12.29 22.41 -10.85
CA ASP A 116 -11.81 23.75 -10.49
C ASP A 116 -10.59 24.16 -11.32
N CYS A 117 -9.64 23.24 -11.53
CA CYS A 117 -8.49 23.46 -12.39
C CYS A 117 -8.88 23.72 -13.84
N LEU A 118 -9.77 22.88 -14.40
CA LEU A 118 -10.24 23.02 -15.77
C LEU A 118 -11.02 24.31 -15.98
N LYS A 119 -11.93 24.65 -15.06
CA LYS A 119 -12.68 25.92 -15.09
C LYS A 119 -11.76 27.14 -15.02
N PHE A 120 -10.78 27.12 -14.10
CA PHE A 120 -9.81 28.20 -14.00
C PHE A 120 -9.00 28.37 -15.28
N ALA A 121 -8.44 27.29 -15.81
CA ALA A 121 -7.62 27.32 -17.02
C ALA A 121 -8.45 27.67 -18.27
N ASN A 122 -9.71 27.24 -18.33
CA ASN A 122 -10.60 27.59 -19.43
C ASN A 122 -10.95 29.09 -19.40
N ARG A 123 -11.31 29.68 -18.23
CA ARG A 123 -11.61 31.11 -18.09
C ARG A 123 -10.42 32.00 -18.44
N ASN A 124 -9.22 31.62 -17.98
CA ASN A 124 -8.05 32.48 -18.15
C ASN A 124 -7.34 32.28 -19.50
N ASN A 125 -7.30 31.05 -20.00
CA ASN A 125 -6.49 30.69 -21.18
C ASN A 125 -7.30 30.01 -22.28
N GLY A 126 -8.65 29.86 -22.12
CA GLY A 126 -9.53 29.19 -23.06
C GLY A 126 -9.21 27.70 -23.24
N LEU A 127 -8.72 27.03 -22.17
CA LEU A 127 -8.37 25.61 -22.22
C LEU A 127 -9.60 24.74 -22.47
N LEU A 128 -9.59 23.95 -23.55
CA LEU A 128 -10.64 23.00 -23.89
C LEU A 128 -10.28 21.59 -23.49
N VAL A 129 -11.28 20.79 -23.13
CA VAL A 129 -11.10 19.34 -22.95
C VAL A 129 -11.65 18.61 -24.16
N ILE A 130 -10.80 17.87 -24.86
CA ILE A 130 -11.08 17.26 -26.15
C ILE A 130 -11.10 15.74 -26.00
N THR A 131 -12.23 15.13 -26.34
CA THR A 131 -12.38 13.68 -26.46
C THR A 131 -12.67 13.29 -27.92
N PRO A 132 -12.58 12.01 -28.26
CA PRO A 132 -12.98 11.55 -29.60
C PRO A 132 -14.43 11.87 -29.95
N THR A 133 -15.32 11.99 -28.99
CA THR A 133 -16.76 12.19 -29.14
C THR A 133 -17.22 13.64 -28.99
N LYS A 134 -16.54 14.41 -28.11
CA LYS A 134 -17.01 15.76 -27.76
C LYS A 134 -15.84 16.66 -27.36
N VAL A 135 -16.00 17.96 -27.55
CA VAL A 135 -15.14 19.02 -27.03
C VAL A 135 -15.93 19.74 -25.94
N TYR A 136 -15.31 19.95 -24.78
CA TYR A 136 -15.92 20.59 -23.61
C TYR A 136 -15.33 21.96 -23.38
N ASP A 137 -16.19 22.96 -23.26
CA ASP A 137 -15.89 24.33 -22.84
C ASP A 137 -16.53 24.58 -21.45
N VAL A 138 -15.86 24.07 -20.41
CA VAL A 138 -16.46 23.92 -19.07
C VAL A 138 -16.70 25.22 -18.31
N ALA A 139 -16.16 26.36 -18.74
CA ALA A 139 -16.36 27.63 -18.06
C ALA A 139 -17.32 28.57 -18.81
N HIS A 140 -17.51 28.38 -20.12
CA HIS A 140 -18.35 29.24 -20.94
C HIS A 140 -19.65 28.54 -21.39
N ASN A 141 -19.69 27.21 -21.32
CA ASN A 141 -20.88 26.42 -21.65
C ASN A 141 -21.38 25.66 -20.41
N PRO A 142 -22.50 26.07 -19.77
CA PRO A 142 -23.07 25.38 -18.61
C PRO A 142 -23.43 23.91 -18.87
N ASP A 143 -23.90 23.59 -20.09
CA ASP A 143 -24.26 22.21 -20.45
C ASP A 143 -23.03 21.29 -20.46
N ASP A 144 -21.86 21.82 -20.87
CA ASP A 144 -20.61 21.07 -20.87
C ASP A 144 -20.08 20.84 -19.45
N GLU A 145 -20.26 21.84 -18.57
CA GLU A 145 -19.95 21.74 -17.15
C GLU A 145 -20.77 20.63 -16.50
N GLU A 146 -22.11 20.71 -16.61
CA GLU A 146 -23.04 19.74 -16.03
C GLU A 146 -22.80 18.33 -16.56
N TYR A 147 -22.60 18.20 -17.87
CA TYR A 147 -22.34 16.90 -18.49
C TYR A 147 -21.03 16.28 -17.99
N MET A 148 -19.96 17.06 -17.89
CA MET A 148 -18.67 16.56 -17.38
C MET A 148 -18.77 16.17 -15.90
N GLU A 149 -19.45 16.95 -15.06
CA GLU A 149 -19.72 16.62 -13.66
C GLU A 149 -20.53 15.33 -13.54
N PHE A 150 -21.54 15.15 -14.39
CA PHE A 150 -22.34 13.95 -14.43
C PHE A 150 -21.50 12.71 -14.83
N GLU A 151 -20.65 12.81 -15.86
CA GLU A 151 -19.75 11.71 -16.24
C GLU A 151 -18.79 11.33 -15.11
N LEU A 152 -18.20 12.31 -14.44
CA LEU A 152 -17.33 12.08 -13.28
C LEU A 152 -18.10 11.44 -12.11
N PHE A 153 -19.34 11.87 -11.86
CA PHE A 153 -20.21 11.28 -10.86
C PHE A 153 -20.56 9.83 -11.19
N MET A 154 -20.96 9.54 -12.44
CA MET A 154 -21.31 8.19 -12.88
C MET A 154 -20.13 7.23 -12.79
N SER A 155 -18.95 7.65 -13.24
CA SER A 155 -17.71 6.88 -13.11
C SER A 155 -17.41 6.50 -11.66
N ARG A 156 -17.57 7.45 -10.74
CA ARG A 156 -17.40 7.22 -9.30
C ARG A 156 -18.43 6.23 -8.74
N ARG A 157 -19.69 6.37 -9.15
CA ARG A 157 -20.78 5.45 -8.75
C ARG A 157 -20.50 4.04 -9.23
N GLU A 158 -20.10 3.88 -10.49
CA GLU A 158 -19.73 2.59 -11.06
C GLU A 158 -18.55 1.96 -10.29
N TYR A 159 -17.49 2.71 -10.06
CA TYR A 159 -16.36 2.24 -9.25
C TYR A 159 -16.77 1.75 -7.86
N LYS A 160 -17.62 2.52 -7.16
CA LYS A 160 -18.17 2.11 -5.84
C LYS A 160 -19.01 0.84 -5.93
N MET A 161 -19.80 0.68 -6.99
CA MET A 161 -20.60 -0.52 -7.21
C MET A 161 -19.72 -1.75 -7.47
N ILE A 162 -18.71 -1.63 -8.32
CA ILE A 162 -17.74 -2.71 -8.59
C ILE A 162 -17.04 -3.10 -7.28
N LYS A 163 -16.52 -2.11 -6.52
CA LYS A 163 -15.86 -2.36 -5.24
C LYS A 163 -16.77 -3.10 -4.26
N ARG A 164 -18.02 -2.64 -4.09
CA ARG A 164 -19.00 -3.31 -3.23
C ARG A 164 -19.29 -4.75 -3.68
N ARG A 165 -19.40 -4.98 -4.99
CA ARG A 165 -19.62 -6.33 -5.56
C ARG A 165 -18.43 -7.23 -5.27
N MET A 166 -17.20 -6.74 -5.48
CA MET A 166 -15.98 -7.47 -5.15
C MET A 166 -15.86 -7.80 -3.65
N ASP A 167 -16.17 -6.82 -2.78
CA ASP A 167 -16.11 -7.02 -1.33
C ASP A 167 -17.17 -8.02 -0.85
N ARG A 168 -18.39 -7.95 -1.40
CA ARG A 168 -19.43 -8.96 -1.15
C ARG A 168 -19.01 -10.35 -1.62
N GLY A 169 -18.45 -10.47 -2.83
CA GLY A 169 -17.97 -11.75 -3.36
C GLY A 169 -16.86 -12.35 -2.48
N ARG A 170 -15.92 -11.52 -2.00
CA ARG A 170 -14.87 -11.97 -1.06
C ARG A 170 -15.46 -12.42 0.28
N THR A 171 -16.40 -11.65 0.83
CA THR A 171 -17.07 -12.01 2.09
C THR A 171 -17.84 -13.32 1.93
N GLN A 172 -18.58 -13.47 0.84
CA GLN A 172 -19.32 -14.70 0.55
C GLN A 172 -18.38 -15.90 0.42
N ALA A 173 -17.27 -15.75 -0.30
CA ALA A 173 -16.27 -16.81 -0.41
C ALA A 173 -15.72 -17.26 0.95
N VAL A 174 -15.54 -16.32 1.89
CA VAL A 174 -15.09 -16.65 3.26
C VAL A 174 -16.20 -17.33 4.06
N VAL A 175 -17.44 -16.87 3.95
CA VAL A 175 -18.61 -17.52 4.58
C VAL A 175 -18.73 -18.98 4.12
N GLU A 176 -18.41 -19.24 2.86
CA GLU A 176 -18.34 -20.60 2.29
C GLU A 176 -17.09 -21.39 2.72
N GLY A 177 -16.27 -20.85 3.60
CA GLY A 177 -15.07 -21.50 4.12
C GLY A 177 -13.85 -21.44 3.20
N ASN A 178 -13.86 -20.61 2.14
CA ASN A 178 -12.69 -20.45 1.27
C ASN A 178 -11.61 -19.60 1.95
N TYR A 179 -10.35 -19.99 1.77
CA TYR A 179 -9.20 -19.24 2.30
C TYR A 179 -8.84 -18.06 1.39
N MET A 180 -9.01 -16.83 1.87
CA MET A 180 -8.77 -15.60 1.11
C MET A 180 -7.46 -14.87 1.46
N GLY A 181 -6.59 -15.46 2.27
CA GLY A 181 -5.27 -14.90 2.60
C GLY A 181 -4.32 -14.85 1.40
N SER A 182 -3.50 -13.79 1.30
CA SER A 182 -2.53 -13.66 0.20
C SER A 182 -1.38 -14.65 0.31
N TYR A 183 -0.98 -14.99 1.54
CA TYR A 183 0.13 -15.90 1.84
C TYR A 183 -0.39 -17.16 2.53
N ARG A 184 0.28 -18.28 2.28
CA ARG A 184 -0.01 -19.53 2.99
C ARG A 184 0.42 -19.42 4.46
N PRO A 185 -0.33 -19.99 5.43
CA PRO A 185 0.19 -20.21 6.77
C PRO A 185 1.26 -21.30 6.75
N TYR A 186 2.27 -21.23 7.63
CA TYR A 186 3.24 -22.31 7.81
C TYR A 186 2.51 -23.62 8.16
N GLY A 187 2.87 -24.72 7.54
CA GLY A 187 2.17 -26.01 7.71
C GLY A 187 1.06 -26.28 6.70
N TYR A 188 0.75 -25.32 5.83
CA TYR A 188 -0.23 -25.50 4.77
C TYR A 188 0.28 -25.01 3.43
N ASP A 189 -0.25 -25.60 2.36
CA ASP A 189 -0.15 -25.11 0.99
C ASP A 189 -1.51 -24.58 0.51
N ILE A 190 -1.50 -23.65 -0.46
CA ILE A 190 -2.73 -23.11 -1.04
C ILE A 190 -3.12 -23.94 -2.25
N LEU A 191 -4.27 -24.63 -2.15
CA LEU A 191 -4.91 -25.30 -3.29
C LEU A 191 -5.94 -24.38 -3.92
N LYS A 192 -5.72 -24.03 -5.20
CA LYS A 192 -6.68 -23.28 -6.02
C LYS A 192 -7.31 -24.24 -7.03
N THR A 193 -8.63 -24.35 -6.98
CA THR A 193 -9.44 -24.98 -8.01
C THR A 193 -10.17 -23.90 -8.81
N ARG A 194 -10.91 -24.31 -9.84
CA ARG A 194 -11.71 -23.38 -10.65
C ARG A 194 -12.75 -22.61 -9.82
N THR A 195 -13.32 -23.23 -8.79
CA THR A 195 -14.43 -22.71 -8.01
C THR A 195 -14.10 -22.41 -6.55
N SER A 196 -12.95 -22.89 -6.04
CA SER A 196 -12.60 -22.75 -4.63
C SER A 196 -11.11 -22.47 -4.43
N ARG A 197 -10.81 -21.90 -3.28
CA ARG A 197 -9.45 -21.71 -2.81
C ARG A 197 -9.38 -22.15 -1.35
N THR A 198 -8.65 -23.21 -1.09
CA THR A 198 -8.52 -23.79 0.25
C THR A 198 -7.06 -24.03 0.63
N LEU A 199 -6.86 -24.52 1.84
CA LEU A 199 -5.55 -24.93 2.34
C LEU A 199 -5.50 -26.45 2.41
N VAL A 200 -4.35 -27.03 2.10
CA VAL A 200 -4.04 -28.44 2.29
C VAL A 200 -2.82 -28.58 3.18
N PRO A 201 -2.77 -29.55 4.11
CA PRO A 201 -1.61 -29.78 4.95
C PRO A 201 -0.33 -30.00 4.10
N ASN A 202 0.74 -29.30 4.44
CA ASN A 202 2.06 -29.52 3.86
C ASN A 202 2.72 -30.69 4.60
N ALA A 203 3.21 -31.68 3.86
CA ALA A 203 3.72 -32.93 4.44
C ALA A 203 4.93 -32.72 5.38
N GLU A 204 5.78 -31.73 5.10
CA GLU A 204 6.98 -31.44 5.90
C GLU A 204 6.70 -30.51 7.07
N GLU A 205 5.88 -29.50 6.86
CA GLU A 205 5.64 -28.43 7.85
C GLU A 205 4.50 -28.74 8.83
N ALA A 206 3.47 -29.49 8.42
CA ALA A 206 2.31 -29.80 9.26
C ALA A 206 2.67 -30.57 10.55
N PRO A 207 3.57 -31.57 10.53
CA PRO A 207 4.04 -32.22 11.75
C PRO A 207 4.71 -31.26 12.73
N ILE A 208 5.48 -30.29 12.21
CA ILE A 208 6.16 -29.28 13.03
C ILE A 208 5.13 -28.37 13.72
N VAL A 209 4.07 -27.98 13.02
CA VAL A 209 2.97 -27.19 13.62
C VAL A 209 2.29 -27.97 14.73
N LYS A 210 1.96 -29.25 14.53
CA LYS A 210 1.39 -30.10 15.56
C LYS A 210 2.29 -30.18 16.79
N GLN A 211 3.58 -30.34 16.59
CA GLN A 211 4.60 -30.36 17.65
C GLN A 211 4.67 -29.03 18.43
N ILE A 212 4.59 -27.88 17.73
CA ILE A 212 4.57 -26.55 18.37
C ILE A 212 3.36 -26.42 19.32
N TYR A 213 2.20 -26.88 18.88
CA TYR A 213 0.97 -26.87 19.68
C TYR A 213 1.03 -27.82 20.87
N GLU A 214 1.53 -29.04 20.70
CA GLU A 214 1.78 -30.01 21.78
C GLU A 214 2.69 -29.43 22.85
N TRP A 215 3.83 -28.86 22.46
CA TRP A 215 4.74 -28.23 23.42
C TRP A 215 4.12 -27.06 24.17
N SER A 216 3.26 -26.29 23.51
CA SER A 216 2.59 -25.15 24.15
C SER A 216 1.44 -25.58 25.04
N ALA A 217 0.55 -26.45 24.57
CA ALA A 217 -0.68 -26.85 25.25
C ALA A 217 -0.41 -27.85 26.38
N GLU A 218 0.38 -28.90 26.11
CA GLU A 218 0.62 -30.00 27.08
C GLU A 218 1.83 -29.71 27.99
N LYS A 219 2.98 -29.34 27.39
CA LYS A 219 4.21 -29.10 28.16
C LYS A 219 4.30 -27.68 28.74
N GLY A 220 3.34 -26.79 28.42
CA GLY A 220 3.31 -25.42 28.89
C GLY A 220 4.49 -24.54 28.46
N TRP A 221 5.19 -24.90 27.36
CA TRP A 221 6.37 -24.16 26.91
C TRP A 221 5.99 -22.77 26.40
N SER A 222 6.84 -21.80 26.68
CA SER A 222 6.69 -20.45 26.12
C SER A 222 7.11 -20.41 24.66
N ALA A 223 6.54 -19.48 23.88
CA ALA A 223 6.92 -19.28 22.48
C ALA A 223 8.44 -19.03 22.29
N GLY A 224 9.10 -18.41 23.26
CA GLY A 224 10.54 -18.20 23.21
C GLY A 224 11.34 -19.49 23.43
N LYS A 225 10.85 -20.42 24.27
CA LYS A 225 11.48 -21.74 24.45
C LYS A 225 11.29 -22.57 23.18
N ILE A 226 10.08 -22.60 22.63
CA ILE A 226 9.76 -23.33 21.39
C ILE A 226 10.63 -22.82 20.25
N ALA A 227 10.72 -21.50 20.06
CA ALA A 227 11.54 -20.90 18.99
C ALA A 227 13.01 -21.32 19.08
N ARG A 228 13.60 -21.29 20.29
CA ARG A 228 14.98 -21.76 20.48
C ARG A 228 15.18 -23.24 20.18
N THR A 229 14.24 -24.06 20.63
CA THR A 229 14.30 -25.51 20.35
C THR A 229 14.23 -25.80 18.86
N LEU A 230 13.30 -25.16 18.13
CA LEU A 230 13.21 -25.32 16.66
C LEU A 230 14.49 -24.84 15.95
N THR A 231 15.09 -23.74 16.40
CA THR A 231 16.38 -23.28 15.87
C THR A 231 17.52 -24.26 16.15
N THR A 232 17.56 -24.82 17.35
CA THR A 232 18.59 -25.83 17.73
C THR A 232 18.43 -27.12 16.90
N MET A 233 17.19 -27.48 16.57
CA MET A 233 16.87 -28.63 15.73
C MET A 233 17.07 -28.35 14.22
N ALA A 234 17.52 -27.14 13.86
CA ALA A 234 17.70 -26.69 12.47
C ALA A 234 16.43 -26.82 11.60
N VAL A 235 15.25 -26.68 12.19
CA VAL A 235 13.97 -26.75 11.46
C VAL A 235 13.86 -25.57 10.51
N PRO A 236 13.56 -25.78 9.21
CA PRO A 236 13.43 -24.70 8.24
C PRO A 236 12.33 -23.72 8.60
N THR A 237 12.60 -22.41 8.45
CA THR A 237 11.58 -21.37 8.58
C THR A 237 10.93 -21.11 7.23
N TYR A 238 9.75 -20.47 7.26
CA TYR A 238 9.04 -20.06 6.03
C TYR A 238 9.86 -19.13 5.11
N THR A 239 10.71 -18.29 5.69
CA THR A 239 11.51 -17.27 4.98
C THR A 239 12.93 -17.75 4.63
N GLY A 240 13.30 -18.97 5.03
CA GLY A 240 14.67 -19.46 4.90
C GLY A 240 15.64 -18.89 5.96
N ASP A 241 15.15 -18.09 6.91
CA ASP A 241 15.99 -17.63 8.02
C ASP A 241 16.44 -18.82 8.87
N PRO A 242 17.70 -18.84 9.34
CA PRO A 242 18.21 -19.96 10.16
C PRO A 242 17.64 -19.98 11.58
N GLU A 243 17.01 -18.89 12.02
CA GLU A 243 16.50 -18.74 13.39
C GLU A 243 14.99 -18.55 13.43
N TRP A 244 14.32 -19.33 14.24
CA TRP A 244 12.92 -19.14 14.59
C TRP A 244 12.74 -17.95 15.51
N SER A 245 11.88 -17.00 15.13
CA SER A 245 11.53 -15.89 16.00
C SER A 245 10.39 -16.25 16.96
N THR A 246 10.46 -15.70 18.19
CA THR A 246 9.36 -15.80 19.15
C THR A 246 8.03 -15.24 18.59
N THR A 247 8.12 -14.23 17.71
CA THR A 247 6.95 -13.63 17.06
C THR A 247 6.30 -14.58 16.06
N THR A 248 7.10 -15.32 15.29
CA THR A 248 6.60 -16.33 14.35
C THR A 248 5.86 -17.43 15.09
N VAL A 249 6.45 -17.99 16.17
CA VAL A 249 5.80 -19.00 16.99
C VAL A 249 4.50 -18.47 17.62
N LYS A 250 4.49 -17.25 18.15
CA LYS A 250 3.25 -16.62 18.67
C LYS A 250 2.18 -16.47 17.58
N THR A 251 2.58 -16.11 16.37
CA THR A 251 1.65 -15.97 15.25
C THR A 251 1.03 -17.32 14.90
N ILE A 252 1.79 -18.40 14.93
CA ILE A 252 1.27 -19.76 14.75
C ILE A 252 0.29 -20.09 15.88
N LEU A 253 0.68 -19.98 17.15
CA LEU A 253 -0.14 -20.32 18.31
C LEU A 253 -1.43 -19.49 18.46
N THR A 254 -1.52 -18.32 17.80
CA THR A 254 -2.70 -17.44 17.87
C THR A 254 -3.49 -17.36 16.56
N ASN A 255 -3.14 -18.18 15.58
CA ASN A 255 -3.86 -18.19 14.31
C ASN A 255 -4.96 -19.27 14.30
N PRO A 256 -6.24 -18.88 14.24
CA PRO A 256 -7.36 -19.84 14.27
C PRO A 256 -7.44 -20.72 13.03
N THR A 257 -6.68 -20.46 11.98
CA THR A 257 -6.61 -21.31 10.79
C THR A 257 -6.18 -22.75 11.14
N TYR A 258 -5.34 -22.92 12.15
CA TYR A 258 -4.88 -24.25 12.56
C TYR A 258 -5.95 -25.09 13.24
N SER A 259 -7.02 -24.47 13.77
CA SER A 259 -8.22 -25.15 14.26
C SER A 259 -9.35 -25.23 13.24
N GLY A 260 -9.03 -25.11 11.95
CA GLY A 260 -10.00 -25.25 10.86
C GLY A 260 -10.83 -23.99 10.56
N LYS A 261 -10.49 -22.83 11.13
CA LYS A 261 -11.27 -21.60 10.95
C LYS A 261 -10.59 -20.60 10.01
N VAL A 262 -11.40 -19.86 9.26
CA VAL A 262 -10.94 -18.74 8.42
C VAL A 262 -11.27 -17.43 9.10
N ARG A 263 -10.24 -16.60 9.31
CA ARG A 263 -10.40 -15.26 9.87
C ARG A 263 -10.51 -14.22 8.76
N TRP A 264 -11.56 -13.39 8.83
CA TRP A 264 -11.83 -12.35 7.86
C TRP A 264 -11.88 -10.96 8.51
N ASN A 265 -11.44 -9.94 7.77
CA ASN A 265 -11.45 -8.53 8.16
C ASN A 265 -10.60 -8.19 9.40
N ASP A 266 -9.53 -8.96 9.64
CA ASP A 266 -8.58 -8.74 10.75
C ASP A 266 -7.75 -7.44 10.59
N ARG A 267 -7.52 -7.00 9.35
CA ARG A 267 -6.71 -5.83 9.05
C ARG A 267 -7.42 -4.92 8.06
N MET A 268 -7.84 -3.78 8.55
CA MET A 268 -8.35 -2.71 7.69
C MET A 268 -7.17 -1.92 7.09
N THR A 269 -7.26 -1.60 5.79
CA THR A 269 -6.30 -0.68 5.18
C THR A 269 -6.65 0.74 5.59
N VAL A 270 -5.76 1.40 6.32
CA VAL A 270 -5.85 2.81 6.69
C VAL A 270 -4.89 3.59 5.80
N LYS A 271 -5.41 4.58 5.10
CA LYS A 271 -4.61 5.52 4.32
C LYS A 271 -4.53 6.83 5.09
N SER A 272 -3.33 7.32 5.34
CA SER A 272 -3.07 8.60 6.02
C SER A 272 -2.04 9.41 5.25
N MET A 273 -2.22 10.73 5.24
CA MET A 273 -1.22 11.65 4.71
C MET A 273 -0.20 11.94 5.82
N VAL A 274 1.08 11.68 5.55
CA VAL A 274 2.19 12.00 6.45
C VAL A 274 3.26 12.73 5.64
N ASN A 275 3.56 13.97 6.03
CA ASN A 275 4.53 14.83 5.33
C ASN A 275 4.27 14.99 3.82
N GLY A 276 2.99 15.04 3.40
CA GLY A 276 2.62 15.16 1.99
C GLY A 276 2.64 13.86 1.20
N GLU A 277 3.01 12.73 1.81
CA GLU A 277 2.97 11.41 1.19
C GLU A 277 1.78 10.58 1.69
N LEU A 278 1.14 9.85 0.78
CA LEU A 278 0.06 8.94 1.11
C LEU A 278 0.61 7.61 1.62
N ILE A 279 0.63 7.43 2.94
CA ILE A 279 1.06 6.18 3.57
C ILE A 279 -0.14 5.26 3.74
N SER A 280 -0.03 4.07 3.18
CA SER A 280 -1.01 3.00 3.39
C SER A 280 -0.50 2.04 4.46
N SER A 281 -1.23 1.92 5.56
CA SER A 281 -0.92 1.00 6.65
C SER A 281 -2.05 -0.01 6.83
N ARG A 282 -1.71 -1.18 7.35
CA ARG A 282 -2.66 -2.24 7.69
C ARG A 282 -2.48 -2.65 9.14
N PRO A 283 -2.86 -1.78 10.11
CA PRO A 283 -2.73 -2.11 11.51
C PRO A 283 -3.58 -3.34 11.83
N ARG A 284 -3.04 -4.22 12.69
CA ARG A 284 -3.82 -5.35 13.21
C ARG A 284 -4.91 -4.79 14.13
N SER A 285 -6.15 -5.23 13.96
CA SER A 285 -7.21 -4.89 14.91
C SER A 285 -6.81 -5.44 16.29
N CYS A 286 -6.73 -4.55 17.27
CA CYS A 286 -6.48 -4.94 18.66
C CYS A 286 -7.76 -5.41 19.38
N HIS A 287 -8.92 -5.26 18.75
CA HIS A 287 -10.21 -5.65 19.30
C HIS A 287 -10.70 -6.92 18.61
N THR A 288 -10.96 -7.95 19.41
CA THR A 288 -11.51 -9.25 18.98
C THR A 288 -12.87 -9.12 18.29
N ASP A 289 -13.60 -8.04 18.55
CA ASP A 289 -14.95 -7.83 18.03
C ASP A 289 -15.01 -7.34 16.57
N ARG A 290 -13.84 -7.11 15.94
CA ARG A 290 -13.78 -6.55 14.58
C ARG A 290 -13.47 -7.55 13.48
N TYR A 291 -13.11 -8.77 13.81
CA TYR A 291 -12.90 -9.81 12.80
C TYR A 291 -13.94 -10.92 12.93
N MET A 292 -14.29 -11.49 11.81
CA MET A 292 -15.24 -12.59 11.73
C MET A 292 -14.48 -13.90 11.58
N LEU A 293 -14.96 -14.95 12.28
CA LEU A 293 -14.46 -16.31 12.16
C LEU A 293 -15.52 -17.16 11.49
N TYR A 294 -15.12 -17.91 10.49
CA TYR A 294 -15.97 -18.85 9.77
C TYR A 294 -15.30 -20.22 9.74
N GLU A 295 -16.10 -21.28 9.64
CA GLU A 295 -15.57 -22.63 9.43
C GLU A 295 -14.90 -22.70 8.06
N GLY A 296 -13.65 -23.19 8.03
CA GLY A 296 -12.87 -23.34 6.80
C GLY A 296 -13.16 -24.68 6.12
N LYS A 297 -12.99 -24.72 4.81
CA LYS A 297 -13.02 -25.99 4.04
C LYS A 297 -11.74 -26.83 4.19
N HIS A 298 -10.74 -26.29 4.85
CA HIS A 298 -9.44 -26.96 5.04
C HIS A 298 -9.45 -27.87 6.28
N GLU A 299 -8.63 -28.88 6.23
CA GLU A 299 -8.40 -29.78 7.37
C GLU A 299 -7.72 -29.03 8.52
N ALA A 300 -8.23 -29.19 9.73
CA ALA A 300 -7.60 -28.65 10.94
C ALA A 300 -6.34 -29.47 11.28
N LEU A 301 -5.23 -28.81 11.60
CA LEU A 301 -4.02 -29.50 12.08
C LEU A 301 -4.09 -29.84 13.57
N VAL A 302 -4.90 -29.08 14.34
CA VAL A 302 -5.06 -29.26 15.78
C VAL A 302 -6.53 -29.10 16.17
N SER A 303 -6.94 -29.74 17.28
CA SER A 303 -8.29 -29.58 17.81
C SER A 303 -8.51 -28.15 18.33
N GLU A 304 -9.78 -27.73 18.38
CA GLU A 304 -10.17 -26.44 18.95
C GLU A 304 -9.72 -26.31 20.42
N GLU A 305 -9.76 -27.40 21.19
CA GLU A 305 -9.32 -27.43 22.58
C GLU A 305 -7.82 -27.17 22.72
N THR A 306 -7.00 -27.85 21.91
CA THR A 306 -5.54 -27.66 21.85
C THR A 306 -5.21 -26.22 21.43
N TYR A 307 -5.90 -25.69 20.42
CA TYR A 307 -5.76 -24.31 20.00
C TYR A 307 -6.05 -23.33 21.14
N ARG A 308 -7.17 -23.49 21.85
CA ARG A 308 -7.56 -22.63 22.97
C ARG A 308 -6.57 -22.71 24.11
N ALA A 309 -6.12 -23.89 24.48
CA ALA A 309 -5.11 -24.09 25.54
C ALA A 309 -3.79 -23.38 25.21
N ALA A 310 -3.31 -23.52 23.98
CA ALA A 310 -2.06 -22.91 23.54
C ALA A 310 -2.16 -21.37 23.40
N SER A 311 -3.29 -20.86 22.89
CA SER A 311 -3.48 -19.44 22.58
C SER A 311 -3.86 -18.58 23.76
N ARG A 312 -4.52 -19.13 24.80
CA ARG A 312 -5.07 -18.41 25.97
C ARG A 312 -4.10 -17.41 26.60
N ARG A 313 -2.83 -17.80 26.79
CA ARG A 313 -1.82 -16.92 27.42
C ARG A 313 -1.41 -15.71 26.58
N TYR A 314 -1.76 -15.67 25.30
CA TYR A 314 -1.39 -14.60 24.38
C TYR A 314 -2.54 -13.62 24.10
N TYR A 315 -3.76 -13.94 24.55
CA TYR A 315 -4.96 -13.10 24.44
C TYR A 315 -5.26 -12.27 25.70
N SER A 316 -4.32 -12.19 26.65
CA SER A 316 -4.54 -11.33 27.82
C SER A 316 -4.71 -9.87 27.39
N ASP A 317 -5.78 -9.23 27.86
CA ASP A 317 -6.01 -7.79 27.76
C ASP A 317 -4.81 -7.00 28.30
N ARG A 318 -3.93 -6.62 27.40
CA ARG A 318 -2.97 -5.56 27.69
C ARG A 318 -3.74 -4.24 27.60
N THR A 319 -4.40 -3.86 28.68
CA THR A 319 -4.68 -2.46 28.95
C THR A 319 -3.41 -1.68 28.65
N LYS A 320 -3.51 -0.65 27.83
CA LYS A 320 -2.39 0.23 27.45
C LYS A 320 -1.75 0.77 28.76
N ALA A 321 -0.75 0.06 29.27
CA ALA A 321 0.09 0.63 30.31
C ALA A 321 0.73 1.89 29.70
N ASN A 322 0.60 3.02 30.36
CA ASN A 322 1.28 4.26 30.01
C ASN A 322 2.79 3.98 30.00
N PHE A 323 3.35 3.71 28.83
CA PHE A 323 4.76 3.48 28.66
C PHE A 323 5.50 4.81 28.80
N LYS A 324 6.01 5.10 29.99
CA LYS A 324 7.09 6.09 30.12
C LYS A 324 8.30 5.54 29.36
N LEU A 325 8.85 6.35 28.48
CA LEU A 325 10.07 6.00 27.73
C LEU A 325 11.21 5.76 28.73
N LYS A 326 11.57 4.50 28.99
CA LYS A 326 12.60 4.11 29.96
C LYS A 326 14.00 4.02 29.34
N ASN A 327 14.07 4.03 28.03
CA ASN A 327 15.33 3.90 27.29
C ASN A 327 15.42 5.00 26.22
N PRO A 328 16.22 6.05 26.44
CA PRO A 328 16.40 7.13 25.47
C PRO A 328 17.08 6.66 24.17
N LEU A 329 17.81 5.53 24.20
CA LEU A 329 18.50 4.96 23.06
C LEU A 329 17.71 3.84 22.37
N ALA A 330 16.40 3.77 22.61
CA ALA A 330 15.53 2.78 21.97
C ALA A 330 15.55 2.93 20.44
N GLY A 331 15.92 1.85 19.73
CA GLY A 331 15.98 1.84 18.28
C GLY A 331 17.28 2.39 17.66
N LEU A 332 18.17 2.95 18.45
CA LEU A 332 19.41 3.56 17.95
C LEU A 332 20.63 2.61 18.03
N LEU A 333 20.72 1.80 19.10
CA LEU A 333 21.87 0.91 19.30
C LEU A 333 21.76 -0.36 18.48
N ARG A 334 22.78 -0.64 17.66
CA ARG A 334 22.92 -1.87 16.88
C ARG A 334 24.20 -2.61 17.26
N CYS A 335 24.12 -3.94 17.22
CA CYS A 335 25.28 -4.80 17.41
C CYS A 335 26.22 -4.69 16.21
N GLN A 336 27.49 -4.36 16.42
CA GLN A 336 28.49 -4.22 15.35
C GLN A 336 28.74 -5.55 14.63
N ALA A 337 28.65 -6.69 15.33
CA ALA A 337 28.96 -8.00 14.74
C ALA A 337 27.82 -8.56 13.88
N CYS A 338 26.54 -8.27 14.19
CA CYS A 338 25.41 -8.87 13.45
C CYS A 338 24.35 -7.86 12.98
N GLY A 339 24.55 -6.55 13.20
CA GLY A 339 23.65 -5.48 12.78
C GLY A 339 22.29 -5.43 13.51
N LYS A 340 21.94 -6.44 14.32
CA LYS A 340 20.65 -6.48 15.05
C LYS A 340 20.60 -5.45 16.16
N MET A 341 19.39 -4.95 16.47
CA MET A 341 19.18 -3.95 17.52
C MET A 341 19.44 -4.53 18.91
N MET A 342 20.10 -3.77 19.78
CA MET A 342 20.30 -4.12 21.18
C MET A 342 19.12 -3.65 22.05
N MET A 343 18.75 -4.46 23.03
CA MET A 343 17.61 -4.20 23.92
C MET A 343 18.07 -3.77 25.31
N HIS A 344 17.42 -2.76 25.85
CA HIS A 344 17.57 -2.35 27.24
C HIS A 344 16.89 -3.37 28.15
N GLN A 345 17.64 -3.92 29.09
CA GLN A 345 17.14 -4.84 30.13
C GLN A 345 17.44 -4.27 31.50
N SER A 346 16.41 -4.07 32.30
CA SER A 346 16.49 -3.72 33.70
C SER A 346 16.03 -4.89 34.56
N TYR A 347 16.73 -5.14 35.64
CA TYR A 347 16.45 -6.23 36.58
C TYR A 347 15.80 -5.65 37.83
N LYS A 348 14.45 -5.76 37.93
CA LYS A 348 13.74 -5.33 39.14
C LYS A 348 14.11 -6.23 40.33
N GLY A 349 14.44 -5.62 41.46
CA GLY A 349 14.76 -6.34 42.72
C GLY A 349 16.13 -7.01 42.77
N ARG A 350 17.04 -6.70 41.82
CA ARG A 350 18.44 -7.17 41.84
C ARG A 350 19.38 -5.96 41.81
N SER A 351 20.52 -6.06 42.49
CA SER A 351 21.59 -5.05 42.49
C SER A 351 22.33 -4.93 41.17
N THR A 352 21.95 -5.73 40.17
CA THR A 352 22.58 -5.73 38.84
C THR A 352 22.17 -4.48 38.06
N PRO A 353 23.13 -3.66 37.56
CA PRO A 353 22.84 -2.46 36.79
C PRO A 353 22.11 -2.79 35.46
N PRO A 354 21.29 -1.86 34.93
CA PRO A 354 20.65 -2.05 33.66
C PRO A 354 21.68 -2.21 32.53
N ARG A 355 21.39 -3.10 31.57
CA ARG A 355 22.33 -3.46 30.50
C ARG A 355 21.64 -3.41 29.13
N PHE A 356 22.44 -3.15 28.09
CA PHE A 356 22.06 -3.42 26.74
C PHE A 356 22.45 -4.84 26.37
N ASN A 357 21.44 -5.66 26.10
CA ASN A 357 21.64 -7.05 25.73
C ASN A 357 21.33 -7.24 24.24
N HIS A 358 22.09 -8.13 23.63
CA HIS A 358 21.71 -8.70 22.36
C HIS A 358 20.45 -9.56 22.58
N ARG A 359 19.43 -9.40 21.74
CA ARG A 359 18.29 -10.32 21.75
C ARG A 359 18.87 -11.71 21.54
N GLN A 360 18.63 -12.64 22.48
CA GLN A 360 19.22 -13.97 22.51
C GLN A 360 19.28 -14.58 21.11
N SER A 361 20.44 -14.48 20.50
CA SER A 361 20.78 -15.10 19.24
C SER A 361 21.74 -16.24 19.56
N THR A 362 21.44 -17.43 19.11
CA THR A 362 22.35 -18.57 19.19
C THR A 362 23.60 -18.33 18.32
N VAL A 363 23.53 -17.39 17.40
CA VAL A 363 24.57 -17.10 16.40
C VAL A 363 25.54 -16.00 16.86
N CYS A 364 25.05 -14.99 17.60
CA CYS A 364 25.88 -13.85 18.03
C CYS A 364 26.28 -13.95 19.50
N LYS A 365 27.59 -14.07 19.78
CA LYS A 365 28.17 -14.22 21.12
C LYS A 365 28.64 -12.91 21.73
N VAL A 366 28.19 -11.73 21.22
CA VAL A 366 28.58 -10.43 21.76
C VAL A 366 28.09 -10.27 23.19
N LYS A 367 28.99 -9.83 24.08
CA LYS A 367 28.68 -9.57 25.51
C LYS A 367 27.78 -8.34 25.68
N SER A 368 26.97 -8.35 26.75
CA SER A 368 26.14 -7.19 27.13
C SER A 368 27.01 -6.06 27.68
N ALA A 369 26.64 -4.81 27.40
CA ALA A 369 27.24 -3.61 27.95
C ALA A 369 26.32 -2.97 29.00
N THR A 370 26.86 -2.29 30.02
CA THR A 370 26.04 -1.53 30.96
C THR A 370 25.50 -0.28 30.29
N VAL A 371 24.33 0.18 30.71
CA VAL A 371 23.75 1.43 30.18
C VAL A 371 24.66 2.60 30.44
N GLU A 372 25.33 2.60 31.63
CA GLU A 372 26.23 3.66 32.02
C GLU A 372 27.46 3.75 31.11
N ASP A 373 28.10 2.63 30.79
CA ASP A 373 29.28 2.59 29.90
C ASP A 373 28.93 3.08 28.51
N VAL A 374 27.78 2.65 27.98
CA VAL A 374 27.30 3.09 26.68
C VAL A 374 27.00 4.59 26.66
N MET A 375 26.38 5.12 27.73
CA MET A 375 26.08 6.55 27.81
C MET A 375 27.37 7.39 27.95
N LYS A 376 28.35 6.93 28.74
CA LYS A 376 29.67 7.60 28.83
C LYS A 376 30.37 7.64 27.48
N ALA A 377 30.40 6.53 26.75
CA ALA A 377 31.01 6.45 25.43
C ALA A 377 30.29 7.37 24.43
N LEU A 378 28.95 7.43 24.47
CA LEU A 378 28.16 8.31 23.60
C LEU A 378 28.45 9.80 23.90
N ILE A 379 28.45 10.19 25.19
CA ILE A 379 28.75 11.57 25.59
C ILE A 379 30.16 11.97 25.15
N HIS A 380 31.13 11.05 25.32
CA HIS A 380 32.49 11.29 24.87
C HIS A 380 32.55 11.52 23.35
N ALA A 381 31.86 10.68 22.55
CA ALA A 381 31.80 10.80 21.10
C ALA A 381 31.07 12.07 20.61
N LEU A 382 30.12 12.61 21.40
CA LEU A 382 29.39 13.84 21.05
C LEU A 382 30.12 15.12 21.48
N LYS A 383 31.15 15.01 22.32
CA LYS A 383 31.99 16.15 22.76
C LYS A 383 33.20 16.37 21.84
N LEU A 384 33.45 15.45 20.91
CA LEU A 384 34.45 15.57 19.85
C LEU A 384 33.84 16.21 18.60
#